data_9aba84e7a3c47545788b515b9fbe5bd6
#
_entry.id   9aba84e7a3c47545788b515b9fbe5bd6
#
_cell.length_a   1.000
_cell.length_b   1.000
_cell.length_c   1.000
_cell.angle_alpha   90.00
_cell.angle_beta   90.00
_cell.angle_gamma   90.00
#
_symmetry.space_group_name_H-M   'P 1'
#
loop_
_entity.id
_entity.type
_entity.pdbx_description
1 polymer ?
#
loop_
_entity_poly.entity_id
_entity_poly.type
_entity_poly.pdbx_seq_one_letter_code
_entity_poly.pdbx_strand_id
1 'polypeptide(L)'
;MHIEAIDPKKTAMIVVDMQNDFVASGAAMETPAARHIVPQLAKALRICRETGIKIIYTAHVHRSDGCDMGLFDDMHPPIANRHALVDGTPGVEIYPELAPAVGEHVIKKRAARRPRRPQSAKRYRRVSHALGGHFTPSNSLGNCFGSTG
;
A
#
# COMPACT_ATOMS: atom_id res chain seq x y z
N MET A 1 22.32 15.33 -18.61
CA MET A 1 22.35 13.85 -18.66
C MET A 1 21.66 13.44 -19.96
N HIS A 2 22.40 12.86 -20.90
CA HIS A 2 21.87 12.46 -22.19
C HIS A 2 21.53 10.97 -22.09
N ILE A 3 20.27 10.59 -22.22
CA ILE A 3 19.85 9.19 -22.27
C ILE A 3 19.83 8.81 -23.75
N GLU A 4 20.85 8.11 -24.23
CA GLU A 4 20.98 7.77 -25.65
C GLU A 4 19.96 6.72 -26.10
N ALA A 5 19.74 5.67 -25.31
CA ALA A 5 18.72 4.67 -25.54
C ALA A 5 18.44 3.86 -24.27
N ILE A 6 17.21 3.36 -24.12
CA ILE A 6 16.84 2.39 -23.10
C ILE A 6 17.01 0.99 -23.68
N ASP A 7 17.85 0.15 -23.06
CA ASP A 7 17.96 -1.27 -23.41
C ASP A 7 16.79 -2.06 -22.76
N PRO A 8 15.82 -2.56 -23.53
CA PRO A 8 14.67 -3.26 -22.98
C PRO A 8 15.04 -4.51 -22.17
N LYS A 9 16.15 -5.17 -22.51
CA LYS A 9 16.60 -6.38 -21.81
C LYS A 9 17.20 -6.11 -20.44
N LYS A 10 17.63 -4.87 -20.19
CA LYS A 10 18.26 -4.42 -18.94
C LYS A 10 17.38 -3.47 -18.15
N THR A 11 16.15 -3.23 -18.62
CA THR A 11 15.23 -2.26 -18.02
C THR A 11 13.98 -2.96 -17.52
N ALA A 12 13.45 -2.49 -16.40
CA ALA A 12 12.13 -2.86 -15.92
C ALA A 12 11.35 -1.60 -15.53
N MET A 13 10.06 -1.59 -15.79
CA MET A 13 9.12 -0.59 -15.31
C MET A 13 8.47 -1.09 -14.02
N ILE A 14 8.48 -0.26 -12.98
CA ILE A 14 7.78 -0.56 -11.73
C ILE A 14 6.60 0.39 -11.59
N VAL A 15 5.40 -0.15 -11.50
CA VAL A 15 4.16 0.58 -11.22
C VAL A 15 3.87 0.47 -9.73
N VAL A 16 3.94 1.60 -9.03
CA VAL A 16 3.88 1.61 -7.57
C VAL A 16 2.49 2.00 -7.10
N ASP A 17 1.81 1.07 -6.42
CA ASP A 17 0.59 1.29 -5.63
C ASP A 17 -0.57 1.99 -6.37
N MET A 18 -0.69 1.77 -7.68
CA MET A 18 -1.80 2.29 -8.48
C MET A 18 -3.06 1.42 -8.27
N GLN A 19 -3.53 1.38 -7.02
CA GLN A 19 -4.65 0.57 -6.54
C GLN A 19 -5.95 1.37 -6.52
N ASN A 20 -7.09 0.68 -6.53
CA ASN A 20 -8.40 1.32 -6.46
C ASN A 20 -8.54 2.23 -5.24
N ASP A 21 -8.05 1.81 -4.06
CA ASP A 21 -8.11 2.60 -2.83
C ASP A 21 -7.41 3.97 -2.94
N PHE A 22 -6.43 4.11 -3.84
CA PHE A 22 -5.74 5.39 -4.06
C PHE A 22 -6.25 6.16 -5.28
N VAL A 23 -6.71 5.46 -6.32
CA VAL A 23 -6.99 6.06 -7.64
C VAL A 23 -8.46 6.30 -7.89
N ALA A 24 -9.35 5.39 -7.42
CA ALA A 24 -10.78 5.50 -7.69
C ALA A 24 -11.40 6.72 -7.00
N SER A 25 -12.40 7.31 -7.64
CA SER A 25 -13.16 8.41 -7.06
C SER A 25 -13.98 7.93 -5.87
N GLY A 26 -13.93 8.64 -4.76
CA GLY A 26 -14.62 8.28 -3.52
C GLY A 26 -13.96 7.14 -2.74
N ALA A 27 -12.78 6.68 -3.15
CA ALA A 27 -12.05 5.65 -2.43
C ALA A 27 -11.55 6.15 -1.06
N ALA A 28 -11.39 5.21 -0.12
CA ALA A 28 -11.08 5.54 1.28
C ALA A 28 -9.74 6.26 1.49
N MET A 29 -8.78 6.08 0.57
CA MET A 29 -7.46 6.73 0.56
C MET A 29 -7.26 7.55 -0.72
N GLU A 30 -8.34 8.04 -1.31
CA GLU A 30 -8.33 8.73 -2.60
C GLU A 30 -7.23 9.78 -2.72
N THR A 31 -6.44 9.66 -3.78
CA THR A 31 -5.43 10.63 -4.17
C THR A 31 -5.80 11.20 -5.54
N PRO A 32 -6.54 12.32 -5.62
CA PRO A 32 -7.07 12.83 -6.89
C PRO A 32 -5.99 13.03 -7.96
N ALA A 33 -4.79 13.46 -7.56
CA ALA A 33 -3.64 13.63 -8.46
C ALA A 33 -3.23 12.32 -9.17
N ALA A 34 -3.46 11.15 -8.56
CA ALA A 34 -3.14 9.87 -9.18
C ALA A 34 -3.95 9.63 -10.46
N ARG A 35 -5.21 10.07 -10.50
CA ARG A 35 -6.04 9.93 -11.73
C ARG A 35 -5.51 10.71 -12.92
N HIS A 36 -4.87 11.86 -12.68
CA HIS A 36 -4.33 12.67 -13.77
C HIS A 36 -3.18 12.00 -14.51
N ILE A 37 -2.45 11.10 -13.85
CA ILE A 37 -1.34 10.38 -14.47
C ILE A 37 -1.76 9.08 -15.16
N VAL A 38 -2.96 8.56 -14.90
CA VAL A 38 -3.45 7.27 -15.44
C VAL A 38 -3.32 7.20 -16.98
N PRO A 39 -3.76 8.20 -17.77
CA PRO A 39 -3.66 8.10 -19.23
C PRO A 39 -2.21 8.02 -19.73
N GLN A 40 -1.30 8.77 -19.10
CA GLN A 40 0.12 8.75 -19.46
C GLN A 40 0.78 7.45 -19.06
N LEU A 41 0.43 6.93 -17.87
CA LEU A 41 0.93 5.66 -17.38
C LEU A 41 0.44 4.49 -18.23
N ALA A 42 -0.82 4.48 -18.63
CA ALA A 42 -1.38 3.50 -19.56
C ALA A 42 -0.65 3.50 -20.92
N LYS A 43 -0.33 4.70 -21.43
CA LYS A 43 0.50 4.83 -22.65
C LYS A 43 1.89 4.26 -22.45
N ALA A 44 2.54 4.54 -21.32
CA ALA A 44 3.88 4.02 -21.03
C ALA A 44 3.86 2.48 -20.89
N LEU A 45 2.86 1.91 -20.23
CA LEU A 45 2.66 0.45 -20.11
C LEU A 45 2.53 -0.21 -21.48
N ARG A 46 1.76 0.39 -22.40
CA ARG A 46 1.63 -0.12 -23.76
C ARG A 46 2.99 -0.15 -24.46
N ILE A 47 3.76 0.94 -24.41
CA ILE A 47 5.10 1.01 -25.01
C ILE A 47 6.02 -0.05 -24.40
N CYS A 48 6.01 -0.23 -23.08
CA CYS A 48 6.81 -1.25 -22.43
C CYS A 48 6.45 -2.67 -22.92
N ARG A 49 5.16 -2.96 -23.07
CA ARG A 49 4.69 -4.25 -23.60
C ARG A 49 5.13 -4.47 -25.06
N GLU A 50 4.99 -3.45 -25.89
CA GLU A 50 5.40 -3.50 -27.31
C GLU A 50 6.93 -3.66 -27.48
N THR A 51 7.72 -3.10 -26.56
CA THR A 51 9.19 -3.16 -26.63
C THR A 51 9.80 -4.30 -25.82
N GLY A 52 9.01 -5.06 -25.08
CA GLY A 52 9.47 -6.18 -24.27
C GLY A 52 10.16 -5.75 -22.96
N ILE A 53 9.96 -4.51 -22.51
CA ILE A 53 10.39 -4.07 -21.17
C ILE A 53 9.53 -4.77 -20.11
N LYS A 54 10.18 -5.38 -19.11
CA LYS A 54 9.51 -6.05 -18.02
C LYS A 54 8.70 -5.07 -17.17
N ILE A 55 7.44 -5.44 -16.86
CA ILE A 55 6.58 -4.64 -16.00
C ILE A 55 6.35 -5.40 -14.69
N ILE A 56 6.49 -4.70 -13.58
CA ILE A 56 6.27 -5.20 -12.22
C ILE A 56 5.37 -4.21 -11.50
N TYR A 57 4.33 -4.71 -10.86
CA TYR A 57 3.45 -3.89 -10.02
C TYR A 57 3.77 -4.11 -8.56
N THR A 58 3.55 -3.08 -7.75
CA THR A 58 3.48 -3.23 -6.31
C THR A 58 2.10 -2.84 -5.82
N ALA A 59 1.62 -3.53 -4.79
CA ALA A 59 0.38 -3.21 -4.12
C ALA A 59 0.61 -3.20 -2.61
N HIS A 60 0.22 -2.12 -1.94
CA HIS A 60 0.24 -2.04 -0.49
C HIS A 60 -0.99 -2.75 0.06
N VAL A 61 -0.80 -3.72 0.94
CA VAL A 61 -1.90 -4.49 1.51
C VAL A 61 -1.70 -4.72 3.00
N HIS A 62 -2.81 -4.78 3.73
CA HIS A 62 -2.85 -5.18 5.12
C HIS A 62 -3.69 -6.45 5.29
N ARG A 63 -3.37 -7.22 6.30
CA ARG A 63 -4.18 -8.40 6.67
C ARG A 63 -5.56 -7.96 7.14
N SER A 64 -6.56 -8.78 6.86
CA SER A 64 -7.94 -8.52 7.30
C SER A 64 -8.09 -8.45 8.83
N ASP A 65 -7.21 -9.16 9.58
CA ASP A 65 -7.15 -9.09 11.05
C ASP A 65 -6.44 -7.83 11.57
N GLY A 66 -5.77 -7.05 10.70
CA GLY A 66 -5.09 -5.81 11.03
C GLY A 66 -3.79 -5.97 11.81
N CYS A 67 -3.29 -7.19 12.01
CA CYS A 67 -2.14 -7.40 12.88
C CYS A 67 -0.81 -6.92 12.28
N ASP A 68 -0.76 -6.53 11.03
CA ASP A 68 0.42 -6.02 10.32
C ASP A 68 0.37 -4.51 10.02
N MET A 69 -0.63 -3.78 10.50
CA MET A 69 -0.79 -2.35 10.23
C MET A 69 0.28 -1.47 10.90
N GLY A 70 0.74 -1.86 12.10
CA GLY A 70 1.80 -1.14 12.81
C GLY A 70 1.40 0.28 13.18
N LEU A 71 2.22 1.28 12.81
CA LEU A 71 1.94 2.70 13.07
C LEU A 71 0.89 3.31 12.12
N PHE A 72 0.53 2.61 11.04
CA PHE A 72 -0.52 3.09 10.13
C PHE A 72 -1.89 3.14 10.80
N ASP A 73 -2.14 2.27 11.80
CA ASP A 73 -3.34 2.33 12.65
C ASP A 73 -3.54 3.71 13.29
N ASP A 74 -2.44 4.33 13.75
CA ASP A 74 -2.50 5.62 14.45
C ASP A 74 -2.57 6.81 13.49
N MET A 75 -2.10 6.65 12.26
CA MET A 75 -1.89 7.74 11.31
C MET A 75 -3.00 7.88 10.27
N HIS A 76 -3.67 6.78 9.93
CA HIS A 76 -4.64 6.73 8.83
C HIS A 76 -5.94 6.06 9.25
N PRO A 77 -6.98 6.83 9.65
CA PRO A 77 -8.26 6.28 10.07
C PRO A 77 -8.90 5.25 9.11
N PRO A 78 -8.84 5.42 7.78
CA PRO A 78 -9.38 4.39 6.87
C PRO A 78 -8.68 3.04 6.98
N ILE A 79 -7.38 3.04 7.28
CA ILE A 79 -6.59 1.81 7.51
C ILE A 79 -6.96 1.22 8.86
N ALA A 80 -6.97 2.04 9.92
CA ALA A 80 -7.34 1.62 11.27
C ALA A 80 -8.73 0.96 11.32
N ASN A 81 -9.68 1.54 10.61
CA ASN A 81 -11.05 1.04 10.50
C ASN A 81 -11.22 -0.12 9.49
N ARG A 82 -10.14 -0.57 8.85
CA ARG A 82 -10.14 -1.64 7.84
C ARG A 82 -11.03 -1.35 6.64
N HIS A 83 -11.15 -0.09 6.26
CA HIS A 83 -11.88 0.36 5.09
C HIS A 83 -10.99 0.50 3.86
N ALA A 84 -9.65 0.51 4.04
CA ALA A 84 -8.69 0.65 2.96
C ALA A 84 -7.56 -0.38 3.06
N LEU A 85 -7.02 -0.75 1.93
CA LEU A 85 -5.82 -1.57 1.74
C LEU A 85 -5.91 -2.96 2.38
N VAL A 86 -7.12 -3.51 2.55
CA VAL A 86 -7.35 -4.83 3.14
C VAL A 86 -7.19 -5.92 2.08
N ASP A 87 -6.31 -6.89 2.32
CA ASP A 87 -6.06 -8.00 1.40
C ASP A 87 -7.34 -8.78 1.08
N GLY A 88 -7.57 -9.06 -0.20
CA GLY A 88 -8.76 -9.74 -0.69
C GLY A 88 -9.96 -8.83 -0.97
N THR A 89 -9.84 -7.53 -0.80
CA THR A 89 -10.90 -6.57 -1.19
C THR A 89 -10.62 -5.97 -2.57
N PRO A 90 -11.65 -5.47 -3.28
CA PRO A 90 -11.45 -4.75 -4.55
C PRO A 90 -10.57 -3.50 -4.43
N GLY A 91 -10.50 -2.89 -3.24
CA GLY A 91 -9.70 -1.68 -3.00
C GLY A 91 -8.21 -1.89 -3.23
N VAL A 92 -7.68 -3.07 -2.93
CA VAL A 92 -6.25 -3.38 -3.12
C VAL A 92 -5.88 -3.77 -4.54
N GLU A 93 -6.85 -4.01 -5.41
CA GLU A 93 -6.58 -4.37 -6.81
C GLU A 93 -6.02 -3.18 -7.59
N ILE A 94 -5.21 -3.47 -8.60
CA ILE A 94 -4.69 -2.44 -9.49
C ILE A 94 -5.85 -1.80 -10.25
N TYR A 95 -5.80 -0.49 -10.39
CA TYR A 95 -6.84 0.30 -11.07
C TYR A 95 -7.09 -0.23 -12.49
N PRO A 96 -8.35 -0.43 -12.91
CA PRO A 96 -8.68 -1.21 -14.11
C PRO A 96 -8.00 -0.76 -15.40
N GLU A 97 -7.83 0.57 -15.61
CA GLU A 97 -7.16 1.10 -16.80
C GLU A 97 -5.66 0.77 -16.85
N LEU A 98 -5.08 0.34 -15.73
CA LEU A 98 -3.67 -0.02 -15.59
C LEU A 98 -3.50 -1.52 -15.31
N ALA A 99 -4.55 -2.32 -15.44
CA ALA A 99 -4.56 -3.73 -15.05
C ALA A 99 -3.37 -4.50 -15.63
N PRO A 100 -2.75 -5.37 -14.81
CA PRO A 100 -1.66 -6.23 -15.26
C PRO A 100 -2.10 -7.16 -16.38
N ALA A 101 -1.24 -7.32 -17.39
CA ALA A 101 -1.43 -8.32 -18.43
C ALA A 101 -1.00 -9.72 -17.94
N VAL A 102 -1.38 -10.75 -18.69
CA VAL A 102 -0.97 -12.13 -18.39
C VAL A 102 0.55 -12.23 -18.37
N GLY A 103 1.10 -12.76 -17.28
CA GLY A 103 2.56 -12.89 -17.07
C GLY A 103 3.23 -11.69 -16.39
N GLU A 104 2.53 -10.59 -16.14
CA GLU A 104 3.03 -9.49 -15.32
C GLU A 104 2.81 -9.79 -13.83
N HIS A 105 3.75 -9.40 -12.98
CA HIS A 105 3.72 -9.73 -11.55
C HIS A 105 3.25 -8.58 -10.69
N VAL A 106 2.37 -8.87 -9.72
CA VAL A 106 1.97 -7.94 -8.65
C VAL A 106 2.61 -8.39 -7.35
N ILE A 107 3.49 -7.56 -6.80
CA ILE A 107 4.15 -7.79 -5.51
C ILE A 107 3.33 -7.13 -4.42
N LYS A 108 2.70 -7.92 -3.56
CA LYS A 108 2.00 -7.42 -2.39
C LYS A 108 2.99 -7.03 -1.30
N LYS A 109 3.08 -5.73 -1.01
CA LYS A 109 3.90 -5.19 0.08
C LYS A 109 3.07 -5.15 1.35
N ARG A 110 3.62 -5.66 2.43
CA ARG A 110 3.05 -5.54 3.78
C ARG A 110 3.99 -4.73 4.67
N ALA A 111 3.44 -3.95 5.59
CA ALA A 111 4.26 -3.27 6.57
C ALA A 111 5.03 -4.32 7.40
N ALA A 112 6.36 -4.19 7.44
CA ALA A 112 7.16 -5.06 8.29
C ALA A 112 6.84 -4.74 9.75
N ARG A 113 6.53 -5.77 10.56
CA ARG A 113 6.47 -5.62 12.02
C ARG A 113 7.79 -5.07 12.52
N ARG A 114 7.82 -3.83 12.98
CA ARG A 114 8.93 -3.41 13.84
C ARG A 114 8.83 -4.19 15.14
N PRO A 115 9.88 -4.88 15.58
CA PRO A 115 9.88 -5.44 16.93
C PRO A 115 9.59 -4.30 17.90
N ARG A 116 8.56 -4.46 18.75
CA ARG A 116 8.21 -3.46 19.77
C ARG A 116 9.41 -3.24 20.68
N ARG A 117 10.03 -2.07 20.60
CA ARG A 117 10.91 -1.61 21.66
C ARG A 117 10.03 -1.23 22.85
N PRO A 118 10.22 -1.83 24.05
CA PRO A 118 9.39 -1.54 25.23
C PRO A 118 9.35 -0.07 25.65
N GLN A 119 10.29 0.74 25.18
CA GLN A 119 10.42 2.16 25.55
C GLN A 119 9.53 3.12 24.75
N SER A 120 8.98 2.73 23.61
CA SER A 120 8.14 3.63 22.80
C SER A 120 6.76 3.85 23.40
N ALA A 121 6.18 2.86 24.08
CA ALA A 121 4.88 2.98 24.73
C ALA A 121 4.86 4.04 25.85
N LYS A 122 5.97 4.23 26.57
CA LYS A 122 6.06 5.26 27.63
C LYS A 122 6.14 6.69 27.07
N ARG A 123 6.67 6.86 25.87
CA ARG A 123 6.83 8.19 25.24
C ARG A 123 5.51 8.67 24.64
N TYR A 124 4.71 7.77 24.06
CA TYR A 124 3.39 8.09 23.50
C TYR A 124 2.39 8.48 24.59
N ARG A 125 2.41 7.78 25.72
CA ARG A 125 1.54 8.09 26.85
C ARG A 125 1.79 9.48 27.46
N ARG A 126 3.02 10.01 27.33
CA ARG A 126 3.38 11.34 27.83
C ARG A 126 2.87 12.47 26.93
N VAL A 127 2.75 12.23 25.61
CA VAL A 127 2.24 13.22 24.67
C VAL A 127 0.72 13.32 24.72
N SER A 128 0.01 12.20 24.86
CA SER A 128 -1.45 12.20 24.97
C SER A 128 -1.96 12.87 26.27
N HIS A 129 -1.23 12.77 27.37
CA HIS A 129 -1.55 13.50 28.60
C HIS A 129 -1.36 15.03 28.47
N ALA A 130 -0.47 15.47 27.61
CA ALA A 130 -0.24 16.91 27.39
C ALA A 130 -1.30 17.57 26.49
N LEU A 131 -2.08 16.78 25.75
CA LEU A 131 -3.09 17.28 24.82
C LEU A 131 -4.54 17.08 25.27
N GLY A 132 -4.77 16.65 26.54
CA GLY A 132 -6.10 16.63 27.17
C GLY A 132 -7.15 15.71 26.52
N GLY A 133 -6.76 14.78 25.64
CA GLY A 133 -7.68 13.87 25.00
C GLY A 133 -7.77 12.52 25.72
N HIS A 134 -8.97 12.13 26.15
CA HIS A 134 -9.24 10.77 26.60
C HIS A 134 -9.17 9.80 25.41
N PHE A 135 -8.02 9.17 25.22
CA PHE A 135 -7.86 8.07 24.27
C PHE A 135 -8.04 6.75 25.03
N THR A 136 -9.13 6.04 24.77
CA THR A 136 -9.30 4.66 25.23
C THR A 136 -8.62 3.74 24.22
N PRO A 137 -7.53 3.04 24.58
CA PRO A 137 -6.94 2.06 23.69
C PRO A 137 -7.88 0.87 23.56
N SER A 138 -8.39 0.63 22.36
CA SER A 138 -9.10 -0.62 22.09
C SER A 138 -8.11 -1.79 22.22
N ASN A 139 -8.41 -2.71 23.14
CA ASN A 139 -7.66 -3.93 23.38
C ASN A 139 -7.86 -4.95 22.23
N SER A 140 -7.40 -4.66 21.02
CA SER A 140 -7.36 -5.64 19.91
C SER A 140 -6.03 -6.39 19.84
N LEU A 141 -5.40 -6.64 20.99
CA LEU A 141 -4.13 -7.38 21.09
C LEU A 141 -4.33 -8.89 21.27
N GLY A 142 -5.53 -9.40 20.95
CA GLY A 142 -5.81 -10.82 20.94
C GLY A 142 -5.25 -11.51 19.69
N ASN A 143 -4.32 -12.43 19.89
CA ASN A 143 -4.04 -13.58 19.03
C ASN A 143 -3.37 -13.38 17.65
N CYS A 144 -2.32 -12.57 17.55
CA CYS A 144 -1.39 -12.71 16.42
C CYS A 144 -0.33 -13.82 16.58
N PHE A 145 -0.41 -14.62 17.64
CA PHE A 145 0.43 -15.80 17.82
C PHE A 145 -0.40 -17.04 17.41
N GLY A 146 -0.36 -17.36 16.11
CA GLY A 146 -0.81 -18.66 15.63
C GLY A 146 0.12 -19.73 16.16
N SER A 147 -0.44 -20.74 16.80
CA SER A 147 0.24 -21.95 17.20
C SER A 147 0.83 -22.65 15.97
N THR A 148 2.16 -22.84 15.98
CA THR A 148 2.81 -23.82 15.13
C THR A 148 2.50 -25.17 15.75
N GLY A 149 1.66 -25.93 15.09
CA GLY A 149 1.48 -27.37 15.24
C GLY A 149 1.80 -28.02 13.91
#